data_9a1c2848fbd9e24c978867d6fbf05e69
#
_entry.id   9a1c2848fbd9e24c978867d6fbf05e69
#
_cell.length_a   1.000
_cell.length_b   1.000
_cell.length_c   1.000
_cell.angle_alpha   90.00
_cell.angle_beta   90.00
_cell.angle_gamma   90.00
#
_symmetry.space_group_name_H-M   'P 1'
#
loop_
_entity.id
_entity.type
_entity.pdbx_description
1 polymer ?
#
loop_
_entity_poly.entity_id
_entity_poly.type
_entity_poly.pdbx_seq_one_letter_code
_entity_poly.pdbx_strand_id
1 'polypeptide(L)'
;MVTPVENKIYNEDILSYLQRLPDRSVDMFLLDPPYYKVVTDKWDNQWKSYSEYHSWCMEWFKEIERTSKYSTSFYLFGFPYQLSGLLSNIVDLGFDFRQQIIIDKGLQSVAGRVSDKLKMFPTATESIFFFYYDSTEYIKTILNNEKDKIEWSPKQINEYLGKASNGGGTWSSIAGKKQMGRSQPIREDWNKLNKLFSQNLPDYDDVVFKFNDRTRGITDVWTDINFYDRKVKKIHPTQKPLKLIDRLVLASSNENDLVVDPFMGSGTTAISCINNNRRYSGCEMDKEYYEKSLERIKDSILPVSNTPLSDLMV
;
A
#
# COMPACT_ATOMS: atom_id res chain seq x y z
N MET A 1 17.62 -2.11 19.48
CA MET A 1 17.60 -1.88 18.02
C MET A 1 17.14 -0.44 17.79
N VAL A 2 17.71 0.27 16.80
CA VAL A 2 17.32 1.65 16.51
C VAL A 2 16.11 1.58 15.57
N THR A 3 15.00 2.21 15.93
CA THR A 3 13.82 2.35 15.05
C THR A 3 14.24 3.08 13.77
N PRO A 4 13.81 2.61 12.58
CA PRO A 4 14.07 3.31 11.32
C PRO A 4 13.58 4.75 11.36
N VAL A 5 14.43 5.65 10.90
CA VAL A 5 14.11 7.07 10.81
C VAL A 5 13.28 7.32 9.56
N GLU A 6 12.27 8.18 9.68
CA GLU A 6 11.44 8.61 8.56
C GLU A 6 12.25 9.44 7.54
N ASN A 7 11.80 9.43 6.30
CA ASN A 7 12.43 10.09 5.16
C ASN A 7 13.85 9.58 4.90
N LYS A 8 14.02 8.25 5.04
CA LYS A 8 15.31 7.60 4.85
C LYS A 8 15.17 6.23 4.19
N ILE A 9 16.15 5.89 3.36
CA ILE A 9 16.36 4.55 2.80
C ILE A 9 17.57 3.91 3.52
N TYR A 10 17.51 2.59 3.69
CA TYR A 10 18.55 1.80 4.33
C TYR A 10 19.13 0.77 3.35
N ASN A 11 20.47 0.56 3.39
CA ASN A 11 21.07 -0.52 2.62
C ASN A 11 21.11 -1.78 3.46
N GLU A 12 20.05 -2.58 3.40
CA GLU A 12 19.88 -3.81 4.17
C GLU A 12 18.80 -4.70 3.55
N ASP A 13 18.71 -5.95 4.03
CA ASP A 13 17.65 -6.86 3.61
C ASP A 13 16.30 -6.51 4.24
N ILE A 14 15.22 -6.96 3.56
CA ILE A 14 13.85 -6.65 3.93
C ILE A 14 13.49 -7.11 5.35
N LEU A 15 13.89 -8.31 5.79
CA LEU A 15 13.50 -8.85 7.10
C LEU A 15 14.17 -8.06 8.21
N SER A 16 15.48 -7.80 8.09
CA SER A 16 16.21 -6.97 9.04
C SER A 16 15.62 -5.57 9.15
N TYR A 17 15.19 -4.99 8.03
CA TYR A 17 14.55 -3.68 7.99
C TYR A 17 13.18 -3.70 8.67
N LEU A 18 12.27 -4.60 8.27
CA LEU A 18 10.90 -4.64 8.78
C LEU A 18 10.85 -4.96 10.27
N GLN A 19 11.71 -5.86 10.78
CA GLN A 19 11.79 -6.21 12.20
C GLN A 19 12.13 -5.04 13.13
N ARG A 20 12.70 -3.96 12.59
CA ARG A 20 13.01 -2.73 13.35
C ARG A 20 11.86 -1.73 13.38
N LEU A 21 10.86 -1.88 12.49
CA LEU A 21 9.68 -1.03 12.50
C LEU A 21 8.82 -1.34 13.74
N PRO A 22 8.27 -0.31 14.40
CA PRO A 22 7.33 -0.52 15.50
C PRO A 22 6.06 -1.23 15.03
N ASP A 23 5.41 -1.95 15.95
CA ASP A 23 4.08 -2.48 15.70
C ASP A 23 3.11 -1.35 15.37
N ARG A 24 2.18 -1.60 14.44
CA ARG A 24 1.08 -0.68 14.11
C ARG A 24 1.54 0.75 13.78
N SER A 25 2.62 0.89 13.01
CA SER A 25 3.25 2.19 12.73
C SER A 25 3.16 2.66 11.28
N VAL A 26 2.80 1.78 10.35
CA VAL A 26 2.82 2.06 8.91
C VAL A 26 1.42 2.31 8.38
N ASP A 27 1.25 3.37 7.59
CA ASP A 27 -0.03 3.75 6.99
C ASP A 27 -0.24 3.07 5.62
N MET A 28 0.84 2.89 4.84
CA MET A 28 0.75 2.32 3.50
C MET A 28 2.03 1.57 3.12
N PHE A 29 1.89 0.44 2.39
CA PHE A 29 3.04 -0.22 1.77
C PHE A 29 2.93 -0.23 0.25
N LEU A 30 4.09 -0.07 -0.40
CA LEU A 30 4.30 -0.39 -1.82
C LEU A 30 5.27 -1.56 -1.91
N LEU A 31 4.82 -2.68 -2.46
CA LEU A 31 5.52 -3.96 -2.42
C LEU A 31 5.80 -4.42 -3.85
N ASP A 32 7.02 -4.21 -4.33
CA ASP A 32 7.50 -4.64 -5.66
C ASP A 32 8.62 -5.69 -5.51
N PRO A 33 8.30 -6.89 -4.95
CA PRO A 33 9.31 -7.91 -4.69
C PRO A 33 9.89 -8.50 -5.98
N PRO A 34 11.01 -9.21 -5.91
CA PRO A 34 11.44 -10.10 -7.00
C PRO A 34 10.32 -11.04 -7.44
N TYR A 35 10.20 -11.28 -8.76
CA TYR A 35 9.05 -12.03 -9.33
C TYR A 35 9.32 -13.52 -9.56
N TYR A 36 10.39 -14.06 -9.02
CA TYR A 36 10.80 -15.46 -9.14
C TYR A 36 11.00 -15.91 -10.59
N LYS A 37 12.25 -15.85 -11.05
CA LYS A 37 12.69 -16.33 -12.38
C LYS A 37 12.06 -15.62 -13.58
N VAL A 38 11.74 -14.33 -13.44
CA VAL A 38 11.20 -13.50 -14.53
C VAL A 38 12.30 -12.76 -15.26
N VAL A 39 13.29 -12.27 -14.53
CA VAL A 39 14.50 -11.66 -15.10
C VAL A 39 15.73 -12.52 -14.85
N THR A 40 16.81 -12.27 -15.59
CA THR A 40 18.06 -13.06 -15.48
C THR A 40 18.93 -12.65 -14.30
N ASP A 41 18.59 -11.59 -13.61
CA ASP A 41 19.36 -11.06 -12.50
C ASP A 41 19.38 -12.03 -11.30
N LYS A 42 20.49 -12.01 -10.54
CA LYS A 42 20.71 -12.93 -9.42
C LYS A 42 19.62 -12.81 -8.34
N TRP A 43 19.19 -11.58 -8.06
CA TRP A 43 18.18 -11.31 -7.05
C TRP A 43 16.81 -11.93 -7.37
N ASP A 44 16.48 -12.19 -8.64
CA ASP A 44 15.22 -12.84 -9.06
C ASP A 44 15.37 -14.38 -9.20
N ASN A 45 16.60 -14.90 -9.10
CA ASN A 45 16.92 -16.30 -9.32
C ASN A 45 17.55 -16.99 -8.10
N GLN A 46 17.41 -16.43 -6.91
CA GLN A 46 18.05 -16.94 -5.69
C GLN A 46 17.34 -18.16 -5.07
N TRP A 47 16.06 -18.38 -5.38
CA TRP A 47 15.28 -19.51 -4.86
C TRP A 47 15.33 -20.71 -5.78
N LYS A 48 15.53 -21.90 -5.19
CA LYS A 48 15.56 -23.17 -5.93
C LYS A 48 14.19 -23.60 -6.41
N SER A 49 13.14 -23.33 -5.65
CA SER A 49 11.75 -23.70 -5.94
C SER A 49 10.78 -22.56 -5.65
N TYR A 50 9.57 -22.66 -6.24
CA TYR A 50 8.49 -21.73 -5.93
C TYR A 50 8.06 -21.80 -4.44
N SER A 51 8.11 -22.99 -3.84
CA SER A 51 7.81 -23.17 -2.41
C SER A 51 8.80 -22.40 -1.52
N GLU A 52 10.09 -22.38 -1.88
CA GLU A 52 11.10 -21.60 -1.16
C GLU A 52 10.85 -20.09 -1.30
N TYR A 53 10.55 -19.63 -2.51
CA TYR A 53 10.14 -18.24 -2.77
C TYR A 53 8.89 -17.87 -1.97
N HIS A 54 7.86 -18.71 -2.00
CA HIS A 54 6.61 -18.49 -1.27
C HIS A 54 6.86 -18.41 0.25
N SER A 55 7.67 -19.32 0.81
CA SER A 55 8.02 -19.30 2.23
C SER A 55 8.72 -17.99 2.61
N TRP A 56 9.69 -17.55 1.79
CA TRP A 56 10.35 -16.26 1.97
C TRP A 56 9.35 -15.09 1.91
N CYS A 57 8.40 -15.11 0.99
CA CYS A 57 7.35 -14.09 0.96
C CYS A 57 6.55 -14.07 2.25
N MET A 58 6.18 -15.23 2.79
CA MET A 58 5.38 -15.30 4.01
C MET A 58 6.13 -14.84 5.27
N GLU A 59 7.46 -14.89 5.29
CA GLU A 59 8.24 -14.35 6.40
C GLU A 59 8.07 -12.83 6.51
N TRP A 60 8.29 -12.10 5.42
CA TRP A 60 8.14 -10.66 5.46
C TRP A 60 6.67 -10.20 5.45
N PHE A 61 5.70 -10.98 4.94
CA PHE A 61 4.28 -10.65 5.09
C PHE A 61 3.80 -10.68 6.55
N LYS A 62 4.36 -11.52 7.41
CA LYS A 62 4.09 -11.49 8.86
C LYS A 62 4.56 -10.18 9.48
N GLU A 63 5.70 -9.66 9.05
CA GLU A 63 6.20 -8.36 9.50
C GLU A 63 5.38 -7.19 8.93
N ILE A 64 4.90 -7.29 7.69
CA ILE A 64 3.94 -6.35 7.12
C ILE A 64 2.67 -6.31 7.99
N GLU A 65 2.11 -7.47 8.35
CA GLU A 65 0.94 -7.55 9.24
C GLU A 65 1.21 -6.89 10.59
N ARG A 66 2.30 -7.25 11.25
CA ARG A 66 2.67 -6.72 12.57
C ARG A 66 2.80 -5.19 12.57
N THR A 67 3.42 -4.65 11.54
CA THR A 67 3.71 -3.20 11.43
C THR A 67 2.56 -2.38 10.85
N SER A 68 1.57 -3.01 10.22
CA SER A 68 0.38 -2.36 9.66
C SER A 68 -0.49 -1.75 10.75
N LYS A 69 -0.87 -0.48 10.62
CA LYS A 69 -2.01 0.08 11.36
C LYS A 69 -3.30 -0.64 10.95
N TYR A 70 -4.35 -0.49 11.71
CA TYR A 70 -5.66 -1.06 11.35
C TYR A 70 -6.30 -0.39 10.13
N SER A 71 -5.79 0.76 9.71
CA SER A 71 -6.19 1.46 8.48
C SER A 71 -5.25 1.24 7.30
N THR A 72 -4.20 0.43 7.46
CA THR A 72 -3.17 0.24 6.43
C THR A 72 -3.73 -0.36 5.16
N SER A 73 -3.21 0.12 4.04
CA SER A 73 -3.37 -0.50 2.73
C SER A 73 -2.02 -0.86 2.12
N PHE A 74 -2.02 -1.78 1.16
CA PHE A 74 -0.85 -2.02 0.35
C PHE A 74 -1.15 -2.44 -1.08
N TYR A 75 -0.18 -2.21 -1.94
CA TYR A 75 -0.18 -2.61 -3.35
C TYR A 75 0.95 -3.59 -3.59
N LEU A 76 0.61 -4.80 -4.01
CA LEU A 76 1.55 -5.86 -4.32
C LEU A 76 1.68 -6.01 -5.84
N PHE A 77 2.86 -5.69 -6.35
CA PHE A 77 3.21 -5.87 -7.76
C PHE A 77 3.60 -7.33 -8.04
N GLY A 78 3.27 -7.83 -9.21
CA GLY A 78 3.67 -9.17 -9.61
C GLY A 78 2.96 -9.68 -10.85
N PHE A 79 3.33 -10.90 -11.26
CA PHE A 79 2.58 -11.61 -12.30
C PHE A 79 1.43 -12.41 -11.68
N PRO A 80 0.36 -12.69 -12.45
CA PRO A 80 -0.83 -13.40 -11.95
C PRO A 80 -0.53 -14.71 -11.22
N TYR A 81 0.46 -15.48 -11.66
CA TYR A 81 0.83 -16.74 -11.04
C TYR A 81 1.36 -16.55 -9.61
N GLN A 82 2.31 -15.62 -9.41
CA GLN A 82 2.87 -15.32 -8.10
C GLN A 82 1.82 -14.70 -7.18
N LEU A 83 1.08 -13.70 -7.69
CA LEU A 83 0.06 -12.99 -6.93
C LEU A 83 -1.06 -13.93 -6.45
N SER A 84 -1.55 -14.81 -7.33
CA SER A 84 -2.61 -15.77 -6.96
C SER A 84 -2.13 -16.81 -5.96
N GLY A 85 -0.85 -17.21 -6.03
CA GLY A 85 -0.26 -18.15 -5.08
C GLY A 85 -0.10 -17.59 -3.67
N LEU A 86 -0.04 -16.26 -3.50
CA LEU A 86 0.08 -15.59 -2.21
C LEU A 86 -1.27 -15.15 -1.64
N LEU A 87 -2.30 -15.04 -2.49
CA LEU A 87 -3.57 -14.39 -2.15
C LEU A 87 -4.24 -14.95 -0.90
N SER A 88 -4.42 -16.27 -0.81
CA SER A 88 -5.10 -16.90 0.34
C SER A 88 -4.34 -16.67 1.65
N ASN A 89 -3.02 -16.81 1.60
CA ASN A 89 -2.19 -16.62 2.79
C ASN A 89 -2.18 -15.17 3.29
N ILE A 90 -2.23 -14.20 2.38
CA ILE A 90 -2.33 -12.77 2.74
C ILE A 90 -3.69 -12.50 3.39
N VAL A 91 -4.78 -13.08 2.86
CA VAL A 91 -6.12 -12.96 3.47
C VAL A 91 -6.14 -13.61 4.86
N ASP A 92 -5.51 -14.77 5.05
CA ASP A 92 -5.41 -15.44 6.35
C ASP A 92 -4.63 -14.63 7.40
N LEU A 93 -3.75 -13.70 6.97
CA LEU A 93 -3.07 -12.73 7.86
C LEU A 93 -3.96 -11.55 8.28
N GLY A 94 -5.20 -11.47 7.79
CA GLY A 94 -6.14 -10.40 8.17
C GLY A 94 -6.24 -9.26 7.17
N PHE A 95 -5.72 -9.41 5.95
CA PHE A 95 -5.91 -8.43 4.90
C PHE A 95 -7.10 -8.78 4.01
N ASP A 96 -7.82 -7.76 3.55
CA ASP A 96 -8.91 -7.90 2.60
C ASP A 96 -8.43 -7.58 1.18
N PHE A 97 -8.61 -8.53 0.26
CA PHE A 97 -8.33 -8.31 -1.16
C PHE A 97 -9.44 -7.44 -1.78
N ARG A 98 -9.06 -6.28 -2.31
CA ARG A 98 -10.02 -5.33 -2.89
C ARG A 98 -10.20 -5.52 -4.38
N GLN A 99 -9.10 -5.50 -5.12
CA GLN A 99 -9.14 -5.61 -6.57
C GLN A 99 -7.76 -5.89 -7.17
N GLN A 100 -7.76 -6.38 -8.39
CA GLN A 100 -6.61 -6.35 -9.27
C GLN A 100 -6.62 -5.06 -10.09
N ILE A 101 -5.46 -4.40 -10.19
CA ILE A 101 -5.22 -3.30 -11.12
C ILE A 101 -4.35 -3.84 -12.24
N ILE A 102 -4.74 -3.58 -13.50
CA ILE A 102 -4.02 -3.99 -14.69
C ILE A 102 -3.44 -2.75 -15.38
N ILE A 103 -2.14 -2.77 -15.62
CA ILE A 103 -1.47 -1.69 -16.32
C ILE A 103 -1.09 -2.18 -17.70
N ASP A 104 -1.60 -1.55 -18.74
CA ASP A 104 -1.19 -1.78 -20.11
C ASP A 104 0.15 -1.07 -20.38
N LYS A 105 1.21 -1.86 -20.60
CA LYS A 105 2.54 -1.34 -20.96
C LYS A 105 2.71 -1.12 -22.48
N GLY A 106 1.69 -1.40 -23.23
CA GLY A 106 1.66 -1.25 -24.69
C GLY A 106 2.51 -2.27 -25.43
N LEU A 107 2.39 -2.25 -26.76
CA LEU A 107 3.11 -3.18 -27.64
C LEU A 107 4.63 -3.07 -27.55
N GLN A 108 5.17 -1.96 -27.09
CA GLN A 108 6.62 -1.79 -26.89
C GLN A 108 7.19 -2.79 -25.88
N SER A 109 6.39 -3.23 -24.91
CA SER A 109 6.81 -4.21 -23.89
C SER A 109 7.07 -5.61 -24.46
N VAL A 110 6.48 -5.92 -25.62
CA VAL A 110 6.58 -7.22 -26.29
C VAL A 110 7.40 -7.16 -27.59
N ALA A 111 7.93 -6.00 -27.95
CA ALA A 111 8.74 -5.83 -29.16
C ALA A 111 9.95 -6.78 -29.12
N GLY A 112 10.14 -7.56 -30.19
CA GLY A 112 11.18 -8.57 -30.30
C GLY A 112 10.90 -9.91 -29.57
N ARG A 113 9.77 -10.05 -28.86
CA ARG A 113 9.36 -11.31 -28.21
C ARG A 113 8.43 -12.17 -29.06
N VAL A 114 8.04 -11.69 -30.24
CA VAL A 114 7.20 -12.45 -31.16
C VAL A 114 8.07 -13.46 -31.91
N SER A 115 7.85 -14.74 -31.69
CA SER A 115 8.51 -15.84 -32.42
C SER A 115 7.55 -17.00 -32.61
N ASP A 116 7.80 -17.84 -33.61
CA ASP A 116 7.04 -19.07 -33.89
C ASP A 116 7.09 -20.10 -32.72
N LYS A 117 7.94 -19.84 -31.72
CA LYS A 117 8.09 -20.67 -30.52
C LYS A 117 7.16 -20.27 -29.37
N LEU A 118 6.45 -19.15 -29.48
CA LEU A 118 5.53 -18.69 -28.45
C LEU A 118 4.30 -19.63 -28.43
N LYS A 119 4.02 -20.17 -27.24
CA LYS A 119 2.84 -20.99 -26.98
C LYS A 119 1.75 -20.24 -26.19
N MET A 120 1.88 -18.91 -26.07
CA MET A 120 0.95 -18.03 -25.33
C MET A 120 0.97 -16.64 -25.94
N PHE A 121 -0.02 -15.83 -25.65
CA PHE A 121 0.01 -14.40 -25.98
C PHE A 121 1.15 -13.69 -25.23
N PRO A 122 1.92 -12.81 -25.89
CA PRO A 122 2.95 -12.03 -25.23
C PRO A 122 2.33 -11.14 -24.12
N THR A 123 2.92 -11.17 -22.92
CA THR A 123 2.42 -10.37 -21.80
C THR A 123 2.81 -8.91 -21.97
N ALA A 124 1.82 -8.07 -22.25
CA ALA A 124 1.98 -6.60 -22.36
C ALA A 124 1.48 -5.84 -21.12
N THR A 125 1.12 -6.56 -20.06
CA THR A 125 0.53 -5.98 -18.86
C THR A 125 1.42 -6.18 -17.64
N GLU A 126 1.15 -5.39 -16.63
CA GLU A 126 1.62 -5.58 -15.24
C GLU A 126 0.41 -5.63 -14.32
N SER A 127 0.44 -6.47 -13.31
CA SER A 127 -0.65 -6.62 -12.36
C SER A 127 -0.23 -6.09 -11.00
N ILE A 128 -1.17 -5.45 -10.33
CA ILE A 128 -1.04 -5.02 -8.94
C ILE A 128 -2.26 -5.54 -8.19
N PHE A 129 -2.03 -6.23 -7.08
CA PHE A 129 -3.09 -6.58 -6.14
C PHE A 129 -3.18 -5.53 -5.05
N PHE A 130 -4.39 -5.02 -4.82
CA PHE A 130 -4.68 -4.03 -3.81
C PHE A 130 -5.37 -4.66 -2.62
N PHE A 131 -4.81 -4.42 -1.43
CA PHE A 131 -5.31 -4.90 -0.15
C PHE A 131 -5.43 -3.76 0.84
N TYR A 132 -6.29 -3.94 1.85
CA TYR A 132 -6.27 -3.16 3.07
C TYR A 132 -6.41 -4.08 4.29
N TYR A 133 -6.03 -3.60 5.48
CA TYR A 133 -6.18 -4.34 6.72
C TYR A 133 -7.67 -4.43 7.10
N ASP A 134 -8.19 -5.63 7.37
CA ASP A 134 -9.58 -5.80 7.82
C ASP A 134 -9.68 -5.49 9.32
N SER A 135 -9.98 -4.25 9.65
CA SER A 135 -10.13 -3.77 11.02
C SER A 135 -11.49 -4.07 11.66
N THR A 136 -12.36 -4.79 10.97
CA THR A 136 -13.75 -5.01 11.38
C THR A 136 -13.89 -5.60 12.78
N GLU A 137 -13.18 -6.69 13.09
CA GLU A 137 -13.26 -7.32 14.42
C GLU A 137 -12.56 -6.49 15.50
N TYR A 138 -11.51 -5.76 15.17
CA TYR A 138 -10.89 -4.82 16.09
C TYR A 138 -11.85 -3.70 16.48
N ILE A 139 -12.46 -3.02 15.50
CA ILE A 139 -13.44 -1.95 15.72
C ILE A 139 -14.60 -2.46 16.58
N LYS A 140 -15.16 -3.61 16.25
CA LYS A 140 -16.24 -4.24 17.01
C LYS A 140 -15.84 -4.49 18.47
N THR A 141 -14.62 -4.99 18.69
CA THR A 141 -14.12 -5.31 20.03
C THR A 141 -13.99 -4.04 20.88
N ILE A 142 -13.32 -3.00 20.37
CA ILE A 142 -13.13 -1.76 21.13
C ILE A 142 -14.46 -1.05 21.42
N LEU A 143 -15.37 -1.01 20.43
CA LEU A 143 -16.68 -0.38 20.61
C LEU A 143 -17.52 -1.11 21.67
N ASN A 144 -17.54 -2.45 21.67
CA ASN A 144 -18.26 -3.21 22.68
C ASN A 144 -17.63 -3.06 24.07
N ASN A 145 -16.30 -3.05 24.17
CA ASN A 145 -15.61 -2.83 25.45
C ASN A 145 -15.99 -1.46 26.06
N GLU A 146 -16.03 -0.40 25.26
CA GLU A 146 -16.40 0.93 25.74
C GLU A 146 -17.91 1.03 26.07
N LYS A 147 -18.78 0.40 25.25
CA LYS A 147 -20.20 0.30 25.53
C LYS A 147 -20.48 -0.37 26.88
N ASP A 148 -19.76 -1.47 27.15
CA ASP A 148 -19.99 -2.24 28.39
C ASP A 148 -19.60 -1.44 29.65
N LYS A 149 -18.63 -0.53 29.57
CA LYS A 149 -18.25 0.37 30.68
C LYS A 149 -19.36 1.38 31.06
N ILE A 150 -20.16 1.80 30.10
CA ILE A 150 -21.23 2.78 30.31
C ILE A 150 -22.60 2.12 30.49
N GLU A 151 -22.66 0.79 30.39
CA GLU A 151 -23.88 -0.02 30.54
C GLU A 151 -25.03 0.35 29.60
N TRP A 152 -24.73 0.97 28.46
CA TRP A 152 -25.73 1.35 27.47
C TRP A 152 -26.13 0.18 26.56
N SER A 153 -27.42 0.11 26.25
CA SER A 153 -27.94 -0.80 25.25
C SER A 153 -27.63 -0.31 23.84
N PRO A 154 -27.56 -1.19 22.84
CA PRO A 154 -27.45 -0.82 21.41
C PRO A 154 -28.53 0.20 20.97
N LYS A 155 -29.71 0.13 21.54
CA LYS A 155 -30.82 1.06 21.25
C LYS A 155 -30.49 2.48 21.69
N GLN A 156 -30.01 2.65 22.93
CA GLN A 156 -29.63 3.97 23.46
C GLN A 156 -28.49 4.59 22.64
N ILE A 157 -27.51 3.79 22.21
CA ILE A 157 -26.41 4.28 21.36
C ILE A 157 -26.95 4.72 19.99
N ASN A 158 -27.82 3.93 19.35
CA ASN A 158 -28.43 4.33 18.08
C ASN A 158 -29.24 5.63 18.19
N GLU A 159 -30.00 5.79 19.28
CA GLU A 159 -30.73 7.02 19.57
C GLU A 159 -29.77 8.23 19.76
N TYR A 160 -28.69 8.05 20.50
CA TYR A 160 -27.64 9.06 20.65
C TYR A 160 -27.00 9.47 19.33
N LEU A 161 -26.76 8.52 18.43
CA LEU A 161 -26.24 8.76 17.09
C LEU A 161 -27.27 9.40 16.14
N GLY A 162 -28.56 9.51 16.56
CA GLY A 162 -29.65 9.98 15.70
C GLY A 162 -30.04 8.98 14.62
N LYS A 163 -29.89 7.68 14.88
CA LYS A 163 -30.17 6.59 13.93
C LYS A 163 -31.41 5.78 14.38
N ALA A 164 -31.93 5.01 13.44
CA ALA A 164 -33.09 4.12 13.74
C ALA A 164 -32.73 3.12 14.86
N SER A 165 -33.67 2.92 15.79
CA SER A 165 -33.52 2.03 16.96
C SER A 165 -34.19 0.65 16.80
N ASN A 166 -34.72 0.34 15.63
CA ASN A 166 -35.56 -0.84 15.36
C ASN A 166 -34.77 -2.10 14.91
N GLY A 167 -33.57 -2.28 15.39
CA GLY A 167 -32.74 -3.47 15.13
C GLY A 167 -31.84 -3.42 13.89
N GLY A 168 -31.98 -2.39 13.04
CA GLY A 168 -31.15 -2.13 11.83
C GLY A 168 -30.28 -0.89 11.91
N GLY A 169 -30.04 -0.33 13.10
CA GLY A 169 -29.27 0.90 13.27
C GLY A 169 -27.77 0.71 13.10
N THR A 170 -27.05 1.84 13.06
CA THR A 170 -25.59 1.90 12.86
C THR A 170 -24.81 0.99 13.81
N TRP A 171 -25.17 0.96 15.10
CA TRP A 171 -24.50 0.09 16.07
C TRP A 171 -24.54 -1.39 15.66
N SER A 172 -25.70 -1.86 15.20
CA SER A 172 -25.85 -3.25 14.78
C SER A 172 -24.98 -3.62 13.57
N SER A 173 -24.70 -2.66 12.70
CA SER A 173 -23.87 -2.88 11.52
C SER A 173 -22.36 -2.82 11.82
N ILE A 174 -21.92 -2.00 12.77
CA ILE A 174 -20.50 -1.80 13.07
C ILE A 174 -19.99 -2.60 14.28
N ALA A 175 -20.87 -2.94 15.23
CA ALA A 175 -20.49 -3.62 16.50
C ALA A 175 -21.44 -4.75 16.90
N GLY A 176 -22.49 -5.05 16.12
CA GLY A 176 -23.49 -6.05 16.43
C GLY A 176 -23.01 -7.50 16.26
N LYS A 177 -23.72 -8.44 16.91
CA LYS A 177 -23.44 -9.89 16.81
C LYS A 177 -23.67 -10.47 15.40
N LYS A 178 -24.58 -9.88 14.64
CA LYS A 178 -24.88 -10.23 13.23
C LYS A 178 -24.44 -9.08 12.36
N GLN A 179 -23.18 -9.02 12.06
CA GLN A 179 -22.65 -8.02 11.13
C GLN A 179 -23.09 -8.40 9.71
N MET A 180 -23.96 -7.61 9.12
CA MET A 180 -24.30 -7.74 7.71
C MET A 180 -23.24 -7.02 6.87
N GLY A 181 -22.20 -7.74 6.47
CA GLY A 181 -21.10 -7.20 5.69
C GLY A 181 -20.02 -6.51 6.55
N ARG A 182 -18.97 -6.05 5.89
CA ARG A 182 -17.82 -5.34 6.48
C ARG A 182 -18.15 -3.85 6.60
N SER A 183 -19.10 -3.48 7.44
CA SER A 183 -19.49 -2.09 7.65
C SER A 183 -18.52 -1.42 8.62
N GLN A 184 -17.82 -0.39 8.14
CA GLN A 184 -17.01 0.48 8.97
C GLN A 184 -17.82 1.71 9.40
N PRO A 185 -17.56 2.29 10.59
CA PRO A 185 -18.20 3.51 11.03
C PRO A 185 -17.81 4.68 10.11
N ILE A 186 -18.73 5.62 9.90
CA ILE A 186 -18.39 6.91 9.30
C ILE A 186 -17.75 7.81 10.34
N ARG A 187 -16.89 8.76 9.91
CA ARG A 187 -16.16 9.67 10.81
C ARG A 187 -17.08 10.43 11.76
N GLU A 188 -18.22 10.90 11.30
CA GLU A 188 -19.17 11.63 12.14
C GLU A 188 -19.67 10.74 13.30
N ASP A 189 -20.07 9.50 13.01
CA ASP A 189 -20.54 8.56 14.03
C ASP A 189 -19.40 8.16 14.99
N TRP A 190 -18.18 7.98 14.48
CA TRP A 190 -16.99 7.71 15.30
C TRP A 190 -16.71 8.83 16.28
N ASN A 191 -16.72 10.08 15.82
CA ASN A 191 -16.49 11.24 16.67
C ASN A 191 -17.56 11.38 17.78
N LYS A 192 -18.84 11.08 17.47
CA LYS A 192 -19.91 11.04 18.47
C LYS A 192 -19.67 9.91 19.49
N LEU A 193 -19.31 8.71 19.03
CA LEU A 193 -18.97 7.59 19.90
C LEU A 193 -17.75 7.88 20.77
N ASN A 194 -16.71 8.46 20.21
CA ASN A 194 -15.52 8.84 20.96
C ASN A 194 -15.84 9.85 22.07
N LYS A 195 -16.70 10.82 21.79
CA LYS A 195 -17.21 11.76 22.81
C LYS A 195 -18.03 11.06 23.88
N LEU A 196 -18.91 10.12 23.50
CA LEU A 196 -19.71 9.32 24.43
C LEU A 196 -18.84 8.45 25.33
N PHE A 197 -17.76 7.90 24.80
CA PHE A 197 -16.81 7.03 25.50
C PHE A 197 -15.63 7.79 26.15
N SER A 198 -15.83 9.07 26.48
CA SER A 198 -14.82 9.89 27.18
C SER A 198 -13.47 9.96 26.48
N GLN A 199 -13.47 9.98 25.15
CA GLN A 199 -12.29 10.04 24.27
C GLN A 199 -11.34 8.83 24.38
N ASN A 200 -11.86 7.65 24.68
CA ASN A 200 -11.10 6.41 24.81
C ASN A 200 -10.92 5.63 23.48
N LEU A 201 -11.52 6.09 22.39
CA LEU A 201 -11.31 5.47 21.09
C LEU A 201 -10.02 5.97 20.44
N PRO A 202 -9.31 5.14 19.67
CA PRO A 202 -8.17 5.58 18.87
C PRO A 202 -8.63 6.58 17.78
N ASP A 203 -7.66 7.25 17.16
CA ASP A 203 -7.95 8.13 16.02
C ASP A 203 -8.62 7.36 14.89
N TYR A 204 -9.61 7.98 14.27
CA TYR A 204 -10.37 7.38 13.18
C TYR A 204 -9.49 6.93 12.02
N ASP A 205 -8.51 7.75 11.66
CA ASP A 205 -7.61 7.49 10.54
C ASP A 205 -6.60 6.36 10.83
N ASP A 206 -6.40 5.99 12.10
CA ASP A 206 -5.56 4.85 12.48
C ASP A 206 -6.30 3.50 12.41
N VAL A 207 -7.63 3.51 12.33
CA VAL A 207 -8.44 2.27 12.39
C VAL A 207 -9.38 2.06 11.21
N VAL A 208 -9.68 3.11 10.44
CA VAL A 208 -10.60 3.03 9.30
C VAL A 208 -9.88 3.42 8.03
N PHE A 209 -9.68 2.44 7.15
CA PHE A 209 -9.11 2.69 5.83
C PHE A 209 -10.00 3.63 5.00
N LYS A 210 -9.38 4.60 4.36
CA LYS A 210 -10.04 5.53 3.45
C LYS A 210 -9.37 5.55 2.09
N PHE A 211 -10.14 5.20 1.07
CA PHE A 211 -9.74 5.41 -0.31
C PHE A 211 -10.05 6.85 -0.73
N ASN A 212 -9.03 7.59 -1.20
CA ASN A 212 -9.20 8.99 -1.57
C ASN A 212 -9.93 9.15 -2.91
N ASP A 213 -10.87 10.08 -2.99
CA ASP A 213 -11.66 10.34 -4.18
C ASP A 213 -10.92 11.16 -5.27
N ARG A 214 -9.67 11.55 -5.04
CA ARG A 214 -8.79 12.20 -6.05
C ARG A 214 -8.58 11.35 -7.30
N THR A 215 -8.95 10.08 -7.24
CA THR A 215 -8.88 9.11 -8.33
C THR A 215 -10.21 8.91 -9.05
N ARG A 216 -11.21 9.77 -8.82
CA ARG A 216 -12.52 9.70 -9.50
C ARG A 216 -12.36 9.63 -11.03
N GLY A 217 -13.04 8.67 -11.65
CA GLY A 217 -12.98 8.43 -13.08
C GLY A 217 -11.82 7.56 -13.55
N ILE A 218 -10.93 7.11 -12.64
CA ILE A 218 -9.89 6.14 -12.95
C ILE A 218 -10.44 4.74 -12.63
N THR A 219 -10.40 3.86 -13.62
CA THR A 219 -10.79 2.44 -13.47
C THR A 219 -9.60 1.60 -13.00
N ASP A 220 -9.80 0.29 -12.91
CA ASP A 220 -8.76 -0.69 -12.57
C ASP A 220 -7.89 -1.12 -13.77
N VAL A 221 -8.15 -0.59 -14.98
CA VAL A 221 -7.31 -0.80 -16.16
C VAL A 221 -6.69 0.53 -16.57
N TRP A 222 -5.35 0.61 -16.51
CA TRP A 222 -4.61 1.85 -16.78
C TRP A 222 -3.80 1.75 -18.05
N THR A 223 -4.17 2.57 -19.05
CA THR A 223 -3.54 2.64 -20.36
C THR A 223 -2.67 3.90 -20.53
N ASP A 224 -2.68 4.79 -19.55
CA ASP A 224 -2.04 6.10 -19.59
C ASP A 224 -0.70 6.16 -18.84
N ILE A 225 -0.15 5.00 -18.43
CA ILE A 225 1.14 4.87 -17.75
C ILE A 225 2.24 4.53 -18.76
N ASN A 226 3.18 5.44 -18.94
CA ASN A 226 4.29 5.24 -19.87
C ASN A 226 5.52 4.63 -19.17
N PHE A 227 5.80 3.34 -19.43
CA PHE A 227 7.00 2.65 -18.93
C PHE A 227 8.27 2.93 -19.76
N TYR A 228 8.11 3.48 -20.95
CA TYR A 228 9.18 3.65 -21.94
C TYR A 228 9.45 5.11 -22.28
N ASP A 229 9.18 6.02 -21.33
CA ASP A 229 9.48 7.44 -21.51
C ASP A 229 10.99 7.65 -21.66
N ARG A 230 11.43 8.04 -22.87
CA ARG A 230 12.84 8.28 -23.18
C ARG A 230 13.43 9.50 -22.48
N LYS A 231 12.58 10.39 -21.95
CA LYS A 231 13.01 11.56 -21.19
C LYS A 231 13.42 11.19 -19.75
N VAL A 232 13.00 10.05 -19.26
CA VAL A 232 13.30 9.58 -17.91
C VAL A 232 14.54 8.69 -17.94
N LYS A 233 15.62 9.15 -17.27
CA LYS A 233 16.82 8.32 -17.06
C LYS A 233 16.48 7.17 -16.12
N LYS A 234 16.54 5.94 -16.61
CA LYS A 234 16.38 4.75 -15.78
C LYS A 234 17.71 4.40 -15.13
N ILE A 235 17.71 4.22 -13.83
CA ILE A 235 18.83 3.77 -13.01
C ILE A 235 18.68 2.34 -12.52
N HIS A 236 17.47 1.77 -12.68
CA HIS A 236 17.12 0.40 -12.33
C HIS A 236 16.34 -0.26 -13.48
N PRO A 237 16.60 -1.55 -13.82
CA PRO A 237 15.97 -2.22 -14.96
C PRO A 237 14.43 -2.27 -14.85
N THR A 238 13.90 -2.42 -13.65
CA THR A 238 12.45 -2.50 -13.37
C THR A 238 11.87 -1.22 -12.78
N GLN A 239 12.57 -0.07 -12.94
CA GLN A 239 12.11 1.22 -12.41
C GLN A 239 10.66 1.54 -12.79
N LYS A 240 9.81 1.72 -11.78
CA LYS A 240 8.41 2.10 -11.98
C LYS A 240 8.29 3.57 -12.39
N PRO A 241 7.35 3.91 -13.29
CA PRO A 241 7.03 5.30 -13.64
C PRO A 241 6.53 6.08 -12.43
N LEU A 242 6.98 7.34 -12.27
CA LEU A 242 6.57 8.19 -11.15
C LEU A 242 5.04 8.39 -11.13
N LYS A 243 4.42 8.63 -12.30
CA LYS A 243 2.95 8.78 -12.44
C LYS A 243 2.18 7.58 -11.88
N LEU A 244 2.73 6.36 -12.02
CA LEU A 244 2.13 5.16 -11.45
C LEU A 244 2.15 5.20 -9.93
N ILE A 245 3.31 5.46 -9.35
CA ILE A 245 3.48 5.49 -7.89
C ILE A 245 2.73 6.66 -7.26
N ASP A 246 2.73 7.86 -7.87
CA ASP A 246 1.92 9.00 -7.43
C ASP A 246 0.44 8.66 -7.34
N ARG A 247 -0.08 7.94 -8.35
CA ARG A 247 -1.49 7.52 -8.36
C ARG A 247 -1.83 6.61 -7.18
N LEU A 248 -0.97 5.63 -6.87
CA LEU A 248 -1.17 4.72 -5.74
C LEU A 248 -1.05 5.44 -4.41
N VAL A 249 -0.01 6.26 -4.23
CA VAL A 249 0.22 7.05 -3.00
C VAL A 249 -0.96 7.98 -2.74
N LEU A 250 -1.42 8.73 -3.74
CA LEU A 250 -2.54 9.66 -3.59
C LEU A 250 -3.88 8.97 -3.34
N ALA A 251 -4.08 7.75 -3.86
CA ALA A 251 -5.32 7.01 -3.66
C ALA A 251 -5.48 6.48 -2.24
N SER A 252 -4.39 6.10 -1.56
CA SER A 252 -4.45 5.30 -0.34
C SER A 252 -3.63 5.86 0.83
N SER A 253 -3.20 7.13 0.76
CA SER A 253 -2.54 7.81 1.86
C SER A 253 -2.97 9.26 1.98
N ASN A 254 -2.79 9.84 3.15
CA ASN A 254 -2.99 11.25 3.45
C ASN A 254 -1.64 11.98 3.57
N GLU A 255 -1.66 13.30 3.65
CA GLU A 255 -0.46 14.08 3.97
C GLU A 255 0.07 13.67 5.34
N ASN A 256 1.39 13.56 5.47
CA ASN A 256 2.12 13.07 6.64
C ASN A 256 1.95 11.59 6.99
N ASP A 257 1.20 10.79 6.21
CA ASP A 257 1.20 9.34 6.38
C ASP A 257 2.58 8.74 6.06
N LEU A 258 2.93 7.67 6.75
CA LEU A 258 4.16 6.92 6.52
C LEU A 258 3.94 5.84 5.45
N VAL A 259 4.55 6.03 4.31
CA VAL A 259 4.60 5.06 3.21
C VAL A 259 5.90 4.27 3.28
N VAL A 260 5.81 2.96 3.36
CA VAL A 260 6.97 2.07 3.44
C VAL A 260 7.12 1.27 2.15
N ASP A 261 8.33 1.28 1.61
CA ASP A 261 8.72 0.47 0.45
C ASP A 261 9.98 -0.35 0.81
N PRO A 262 9.81 -1.62 1.19
CA PRO A 262 10.94 -2.47 1.54
C PRO A 262 11.67 -3.06 0.32
N PHE A 263 11.28 -2.66 -0.89
CA PHE A 263 11.92 -3.01 -2.17
C PHE A 263 12.20 -1.73 -2.97
N MET A 264 12.85 -0.75 -2.35
CA MET A 264 12.93 0.65 -2.81
C MET A 264 13.51 0.83 -4.22
N GLY A 265 14.41 -0.04 -4.65
CA GLY A 265 15.01 -0.04 -5.98
C GLY A 265 15.57 1.32 -6.39
N SER A 266 14.89 1.96 -7.32
CA SER A 266 15.31 3.28 -7.85
C SER A 266 14.85 4.49 -7.01
N GLY A 267 14.18 4.30 -5.88
CA GLY A 267 13.69 5.39 -5.03
C GLY A 267 12.45 6.12 -5.57
N THR A 268 11.70 5.53 -6.52
CA THR A 268 10.52 6.21 -7.08
C THR A 268 9.45 6.47 -6.02
N THR A 269 9.27 5.54 -5.08
CA THR A 269 8.35 5.70 -3.94
C THR A 269 8.74 6.88 -3.05
N ALA A 270 10.02 7.02 -2.71
CA ALA A 270 10.51 8.15 -1.92
C ALA A 270 10.26 9.50 -2.62
N ILE A 271 10.54 9.59 -3.93
CA ILE A 271 10.28 10.79 -4.73
C ILE A 271 8.78 11.12 -4.75
N SER A 272 7.93 10.12 -4.95
CA SER A 272 6.48 10.31 -4.91
C SER A 272 6.01 10.85 -3.56
N CYS A 273 6.52 10.31 -2.46
CA CYS A 273 6.19 10.74 -1.12
C CYS A 273 6.59 12.21 -0.87
N ILE A 274 7.81 12.58 -1.27
CA ILE A 274 8.32 13.96 -1.15
C ILE A 274 7.41 14.92 -1.93
N ASN A 275 7.11 14.61 -3.19
CA ASN A 275 6.30 15.46 -4.06
C ASN A 275 4.86 15.63 -3.54
N ASN A 276 4.37 14.69 -2.75
CA ASN A 276 3.00 14.65 -2.28
C ASN A 276 2.85 14.86 -0.76
N ASN A 277 3.88 15.35 -0.07
CA ASN A 277 3.89 15.60 1.38
C ASN A 277 3.59 14.36 2.24
N ARG A 278 4.10 13.19 1.84
CA ARG A 278 4.10 11.96 2.64
C ARG A 278 5.47 11.73 3.24
N ARG A 279 5.51 11.07 4.40
CA ARG A 279 6.74 10.52 4.96
C ARG A 279 7.03 9.19 4.27
N TYR A 280 8.28 8.87 4.10
CA TYR A 280 8.68 7.58 3.53
C TYR A 280 9.74 6.88 4.39
N SER A 281 9.79 5.58 4.29
CA SER A 281 10.91 4.76 4.76
C SER A 281 11.01 3.50 3.92
N GLY A 282 12.19 2.90 3.85
CA GLY A 282 12.35 1.67 3.10
C GLY A 282 13.77 1.16 3.07
N CYS A 283 13.98 0.06 2.36
CA CYS A 283 15.32 -0.49 2.18
C CYS A 283 15.57 -0.93 0.73
N GLU A 284 16.85 -1.03 0.40
CA GLU A 284 17.36 -1.61 -0.83
C GLU A 284 18.59 -2.46 -0.48
N MET A 285 18.55 -3.72 -0.85
CA MET A 285 19.62 -4.67 -0.51
C MET A 285 20.85 -4.47 -1.38
N ASP A 286 20.68 -4.17 -2.66
CA ASP A 286 21.78 -3.93 -3.58
C ASP A 286 22.39 -2.55 -3.34
N LYS A 287 23.67 -2.54 -2.96
CA LYS A 287 24.39 -1.31 -2.61
C LYS A 287 24.46 -0.31 -3.77
N GLU A 288 24.62 -0.79 -5.00
CA GLU A 288 24.73 0.09 -6.18
C GLU A 288 23.38 0.77 -6.45
N TYR A 289 22.26 0.03 -6.38
CA TYR A 289 20.94 0.63 -6.53
C TYR A 289 20.58 1.54 -5.37
N TYR A 290 20.95 1.18 -4.14
CA TYR A 290 20.82 2.06 -2.98
C TYR A 290 21.51 3.41 -3.20
N GLU A 291 22.80 3.43 -3.56
CA GLU A 291 23.55 4.65 -3.80
C GLU A 291 22.94 5.49 -4.94
N LYS A 292 22.58 4.86 -6.06
CA LYS A 292 21.90 5.53 -7.18
C LYS A 292 20.53 6.10 -6.79
N SER A 293 19.79 5.42 -5.91
CA SER A 293 18.49 5.92 -5.44
C SER A 293 18.64 7.18 -4.61
N LEU A 294 19.66 7.25 -3.74
CA LEU A 294 19.94 8.44 -2.94
C LEU A 294 20.32 9.65 -3.82
N GLU A 295 21.15 9.45 -4.86
CA GLU A 295 21.49 10.50 -5.82
C GLU A 295 20.23 11.00 -6.54
N ARG A 296 19.40 10.09 -7.05
CA ARG A 296 18.17 10.44 -7.75
C ARG A 296 17.17 11.20 -6.88
N ILE A 297 17.03 10.83 -5.61
CA ILE A 297 16.20 11.54 -4.65
C ILE A 297 16.73 12.95 -4.41
N LYS A 298 18.03 13.07 -4.18
CA LYS A 298 18.69 14.38 -4.00
C LYS A 298 18.45 15.31 -5.18
N ASP A 299 18.60 14.81 -6.41
CA ASP A 299 18.37 15.58 -7.65
C ASP A 299 16.91 16.01 -7.80
N SER A 300 15.96 15.21 -7.28
CA SER A 300 14.52 15.56 -7.34
C SER A 300 14.12 16.65 -6.33
N ILE A 301 14.87 16.83 -5.27
CA ILE A 301 14.60 17.84 -4.22
C ILE A 301 15.26 19.19 -4.55
N LEU A 302 16.38 19.17 -5.28
CA LEU A 302 17.06 20.40 -5.67
C LEU A 302 16.16 21.18 -6.64
N PRO A 303 15.85 22.46 -6.39
CA PRO A 303 15.15 23.27 -7.37
C PRO A 303 15.99 23.26 -8.66
N VAL A 304 15.35 23.06 -9.80
CA VAL A 304 15.97 23.24 -11.11
C VAL A 304 16.37 24.72 -11.19
N SER A 305 17.56 25.03 -10.65
CA SER A 305 18.18 26.33 -10.79
C SER A 305 18.65 26.43 -12.23
N ASN A 306 17.79 26.92 -13.12
CA ASN A 306 18.06 27.48 -14.43
C ASN A 306 16.90 27.34 -15.42
N THR A 307 15.66 27.44 -14.95
CA THR A 307 14.57 27.81 -15.87
C THR A 307 14.45 29.32 -15.80
N PRO A 308 14.76 30.08 -16.87
CA PRO A 308 14.51 31.51 -16.90
C PRO A 308 13.03 31.78 -16.61
N LEU A 309 12.72 32.78 -15.79
CA LEU A 309 11.32 33.20 -15.50
C LEU A 309 10.49 33.48 -16.75
N SER A 310 11.12 33.64 -17.93
CA SER A 310 10.48 33.79 -19.23
C SER A 310 9.70 32.56 -19.71
N ASP A 311 10.01 31.34 -19.22
CA ASP A 311 9.40 30.08 -19.69
C ASP A 311 8.24 29.61 -18.81
N LEU A 312 7.91 30.36 -17.76
CA LEU A 312 6.78 30.11 -16.84
C LEU A 312 5.54 30.96 -17.16
N MET A 313 5.59 31.77 -18.25
CA MET A 313 4.49 32.66 -18.65
C MET A 313 3.99 32.33 -20.07
N VAL A 314 3.71 31.06 -20.39
CA VAL A 314 2.94 30.69 -21.59
C VAL A 314 1.86 29.69 -21.21
#